data_fd454301cf06f25bc8e376b0cfb86cb0
#
_entry.id   fd454301cf06f25bc8e376b0cfb86cb0
#
_cell.length_a   1.000
_cell.length_b   1.000
_cell.length_c   1.000
_cell.angle_alpha   90.00
_cell.angle_beta   90.00
_cell.angle_gamma   90.00
#
_symmetry.space_group_name_H-M   'P 1'
#
loop_
_entity.id
_entity.type
_entity.pdbx_description
1 polymer ?
#
loop_
_entity_poly.entity_id
_entity_poly.type
_entity_poly.pdbx_seq_one_letter_code
_entity_poly.pdbx_strand_id
1 'polypeptide(L)'
;MSERFSPSAPAYLPAATSGPTPSAPPSTQGPKLLDALRTQLRVMHYAIRTEDAYVDWVKRFILFHGKRHPRDMGPKEVAEFLSHLAVARNVSASTQNQAKAGILFLYRHVLGTQLPWVDDVVIAKVPQRLPVVLTAREVRSLLHELNGTTALVASLLYGTGMRLMEGLRLRVKDIDFERREIVIREGKGSKDRVTVLPENLIEPLQQRLRKTQQVHQADLDAGYGEVRMPDALHAKYPKAGRA
;
A
#
# COMPACT_ATOMS: atom_id res chain seq x y z
N MET A 1 -57.58 -54.28 -63.13
CA MET A 1 -56.65 -55.25 -62.55
C MET A 1 -55.26 -54.86 -62.97
N SER A 2 -54.54 -54.24 -62.11
CA SER A 2 -53.08 -54.14 -62.11
C SER A 2 -52.69 -53.22 -60.99
N GLU A 3 -52.29 -53.80 -59.88
CA GLU A 3 -51.67 -53.13 -58.76
C GLU A 3 -50.24 -52.73 -59.11
N ARG A 4 -49.87 -51.46 -58.93
CA ARG A 4 -48.48 -51.00 -59.05
C ARG A 4 -47.92 -50.80 -57.67
N PHE A 5 -46.96 -51.61 -57.33
CA PHE A 5 -46.09 -51.47 -56.18
C PHE A 5 -45.22 -50.25 -56.39
N SER A 6 -45.21 -49.33 -55.39
CA SER A 6 -44.21 -48.26 -55.25
C SER A 6 -43.24 -48.61 -54.10
N PRO A 7 -41.92 -48.55 -54.28
CA PRO A 7 -41.00 -48.85 -53.25
C PRO A 7 -40.86 -47.65 -52.30
N SER A 8 -40.95 -47.95 -51.02
CA SER A 8 -40.74 -47.07 -49.88
C SER A 8 -39.27 -46.61 -49.77
N ALA A 9 -39.05 -45.32 -49.73
CA ALA A 9 -37.71 -44.76 -49.49
C ALA A 9 -37.30 -44.91 -47.99
N PRO A 10 -36.02 -45.15 -47.68
CA PRO A 10 -35.56 -45.27 -46.31
C PRO A 10 -35.52 -43.90 -45.57
N ALA A 11 -36.05 -43.87 -44.35
CA ALA A 11 -36.09 -42.78 -43.51
C ALA A 11 -34.65 -42.40 -43.04
N TYR A 12 -34.26 -41.14 -43.30
CA TYR A 12 -33.02 -40.56 -42.86
C TYR A 12 -33.18 -40.12 -41.36
N LEU A 13 -32.46 -40.79 -40.44
CA LEU A 13 -32.35 -40.38 -39.05
C LEU A 13 -31.36 -39.24 -38.97
N PRO A 14 -31.71 -38.06 -38.37
CA PRO A 14 -30.73 -37.01 -38.14
C PRO A 14 -29.76 -37.43 -37.03
N ALA A 15 -28.47 -37.24 -37.31
CA ALA A 15 -27.37 -37.46 -36.38
C ALA A 15 -27.57 -36.54 -35.14
N ALA A 16 -27.44 -37.14 -33.97
CA ALA A 16 -27.44 -36.41 -32.70
C ALA A 16 -26.26 -35.43 -32.66
N THR A 17 -26.56 -34.14 -32.71
CA THR A 17 -25.60 -33.07 -32.40
C THR A 17 -25.26 -33.16 -30.94
N SER A 18 -24.03 -33.58 -30.62
CA SER A 18 -23.45 -33.48 -29.29
C SER A 18 -23.33 -31.99 -28.92
N GLY A 19 -24.25 -31.49 -28.12
CA GLY A 19 -24.17 -30.19 -27.49
C GLY A 19 -22.95 -30.11 -26.57
N PRO A 20 -22.39 -28.90 -26.34
CA PRO A 20 -21.24 -28.75 -25.47
C PRO A 20 -21.60 -29.20 -24.05
N THR A 21 -20.77 -30.04 -23.49
CA THR A 21 -20.83 -30.50 -22.11
C THR A 21 -20.90 -29.28 -21.20
N PRO A 22 -21.84 -29.18 -20.25
CA PRO A 22 -21.86 -28.05 -19.31
C PRO A 22 -20.55 -28.06 -18.53
N SER A 23 -19.80 -26.97 -18.62
CA SER A 23 -18.64 -26.72 -17.81
C SER A 23 -19.04 -26.81 -16.34
N ALA A 24 -18.27 -27.56 -15.55
CA ALA A 24 -18.46 -27.72 -14.14
C ALA A 24 -18.59 -26.31 -13.46
N PRO A 25 -19.49 -26.15 -12.47
CA PRO A 25 -19.64 -24.88 -11.79
C PRO A 25 -18.30 -24.50 -11.14
N PRO A 26 -17.93 -23.20 -11.14
CA PRO A 26 -16.71 -22.75 -10.50
C PRO A 26 -16.73 -23.21 -9.04
N SER A 27 -15.66 -23.89 -8.62
CA SER A 27 -15.49 -24.37 -7.25
C SER A 27 -15.72 -23.20 -6.29
N THR A 28 -16.75 -23.31 -5.47
CA THR A 28 -17.06 -22.40 -4.34
C THR A 28 -16.03 -22.58 -3.23
N GLN A 29 -14.76 -22.36 -3.53
CA GLN A 29 -13.77 -22.11 -2.50
C GLN A 29 -13.94 -20.66 -2.11
N GLY A 30 -14.39 -20.41 -0.88
CA GLY A 30 -14.42 -19.07 -0.31
C GLY A 30 -13.07 -18.35 -0.46
N PRO A 31 -13.03 -17.04 -0.38
CA PRO A 31 -11.81 -16.28 -0.61
C PRO A 31 -10.67 -16.84 0.24
N LYS A 32 -9.48 -17.01 -0.38
CA LYS A 32 -8.31 -17.49 0.36
C LYS A 32 -8.07 -16.60 1.58
N LEU A 33 -7.66 -17.19 2.69
CA LEU A 33 -7.52 -16.48 3.98
C LEU A 33 -6.78 -15.14 3.88
N LEU A 34 -5.67 -15.11 3.14
CA LEU A 34 -4.89 -13.88 2.97
C LEU A 34 -5.62 -12.83 2.11
N ASP A 35 -6.45 -13.26 1.16
CA ASP A 35 -7.26 -12.34 0.35
C ASP A 35 -8.41 -11.77 1.18
N ALA A 36 -9.03 -12.58 2.06
CA ALA A 36 -10.01 -12.11 3.03
C ALA A 36 -9.40 -11.09 4.01
N LEU A 37 -8.16 -11.35 4.47
CA LEU A 37 -7.42 -10.41 5.32
C LEU A 37 -7.17 -9.07 4.61
N ARG A 38 -6.71 -9.10 3.36
CA ARG A 38 -6.52 -7.88 2.54
C ARG A 38 -7.81 -7.11 2.37
N THR A 39 -8.88 -7.81 2.01
CA THR A 39 -10.20 -7.19 1.84
C THR A 39 -10.66 -6.50 3.12
N GLN A 40 -10.53 -7.15 4.27
CA GLN A 40 -10.93 -6.57 5.55
C GLN A 40 -10.11 -5.34 5.94
N LEU A 41 -8.79 -5.37 5.70
CA LEU A 41 -7.91 -4.22 5.94
C LEU A 41 -8.30 -3.03 5.05
N ARG A 42 -8.64 -3.27 3.78
CA ARG A 42 -9.09 -2.23 2.85
C ARG A 42 -10.45 -1.65 3.23
N VAL A 43 -11.40 -2.49 3.63
CA VAL A 43 -12.71 -2.03 4.14
C VAL A 43 -12.54 -1.13 5.36
N MET A 44 -11.56 -1.41 6.22
CA MET A 44 -11.24 -0.59 7.39
C MET A 44 -10.27 0.57 7.08
N HIS A 45 -10.01 0.86 5.81
CA HIS A 45 -9.17 1.96 5.33
C HIS A 45 -7.73 1.96 5.89
N TYR A 46 -7.16 0.78 6.11
CA TYR A 46 -5.74 0.70 6.49
C TYR A 46 -4.84 1.08 5.32
N ALA A 47 -3.72 1.73 5.63
CA ALA A 47 -2.72 2.07 4.62
C ALA A 47 -2.11 0.79 3.99
N ILE A 48 -1.79 0.84 2.70
CA ILE A 48 -1.21 -0.28 1.93
C ILE A 48 0.01 -0.89 2.64
N ARG A 49 0.89 -0.06 3.21
CA ARG A 49 2.04 -0.56 4.00
C ARG A 49 1.63 -1.37 5.22
N THR A 50 0.52 -1.02 5.87
CA THR A 50 0.01 -1.78 7.01
C THR A 50 -0.61 -3.09 6.54
N GLU A 51 -1.33 -3.06 5.39
CA GLU A 51 -1.86 -4.26 4.74
C GLU A 51 -0.74 -5.25 4.46
N ASP A 52 0.32 -4.81 3.77
CA ASP A 52 1.45 -5.67 3.41
C ASP A 52 2.17 -6.21 4.65
N ALA A 53 2.38 -5.39 5.66
CA ALA A 53 3.02 -5.82 6.91
C ALA A 53 2.18 -6.87 7.65
N TYR A 54 0.87 -6.67 7.77
CA TYR A 54 -0.01 -7.62 8.45
C TYR A 54 -0.12 -8.94 7.70
N VAL A 55 -0.26 -8.88 6.37
CA VAL A 55 -0.29 -10.08 5.53
C VAL A 55 1.02 -10.86 5.63
N ASP A 56 2.18 -10.18 5.63
CA ASP A 56 3.49 -10.82 5.78
C ASP A 56 3.63 -11.49 7.16
N TRP A 57 3.22 -10.83 8.24
CA TRP A 57 3.25 -11.43 9.57
C TRP A 57 2.33 -12.64 9.71
N VAL A 58 1.12 -12.58 9.18
CA VAL A 58 0.20 -13.72 9.16
C VAL A 58 0.77 -14.87 8.33
N LYS A 59 1.37 -14.58 7.18
CA LYS A 59 2.04 -15.60 6.35
C LYS A 59 3.20 -16.26 7.11
N ARG A 60 4.05 -15.49 7.79
CA ARG A 60 5.15 -16.02 8.62
C ARG A 60 4.63 -16.88 9.77
N PHE A 61 3.57 -16.47 10.45
CA PHE A 61 2.91 -17.22 11.50
C PHE A 61 2.42 -18.60 11.00
N ILE A 62 1.73 -18.62 9.86
CA ILE A 62 1.24 -19.87 9.24
C ILE A 62 2.40 -20.78 8.85
N LEU A 63 3.46 -20.23 8.27
CA LEU A 63 4.65 -20.99 7.86
C LEU A 63 5.40 -21.56 9.08
N PHE A 64 5.52 -20.80 10.16
CA PHE A 64 6.17 -21.23 11.40
C PHE A 64 5.49 -22.47 12.00
N HIS A 65 4.16 -22.54 11.91
CA HIS A 65 3.39 -23.69 12.37
C HIS A 65 3.11 -24.74 11.27
N GLY A 66 4.03 -24.89 10.30
CA GLY A 66 3.94 -25.95 9.29
C GLY A 66 2.74 -25.84 8.37
N LYS A 67 2.30 -24.62 8.04
CA LYS A 67 1.13 -24.32 7.20
C LYS A 67 -0.22 -24.77 7.79
N ARG A 68 -0.31 -24.93 9.11
CA ARG A 68 -1.59 -25.15 9.78
C ARG A 68 -2.51 -23.94 9.55
N HIS A 69 -3.82 -24.23 9.41
CA HIS A 69 -4.78 -23.14 9.24
C HIS A 69 -4.98 -22.39 10.57
N PRO A 70 -5.03 -21.04 10.61
CA PRO A 70 -5.18 -20.28 11.85
C PRO A 70 -6.43 -20.60 12.67
N ARG A 71 -7.50 -21.14 12.06
CA ARG A 71 -8.67 -21.63 12.82
C ARG A 71 -8.35 -22.80 13.73
N ASP A 72 -7.31 -23.58 13.42
CA ASP A 72 -6.87 -24.75 14.16
C ASP A 72 -5.74 -24.40 15.15
N MET A 73 -5.46 -23.11 15.31
CA MET A 73 -4.45 -22.56 16.20
C MET A 73 -5.08 -21.56 17.16
N GLY A 74 -4.45 -21.38 18.31
CA GLY A 74 -4.99 -20.54 19.36
C GLY A 74 -3.94 -19.70 20.08
N PRO A 75 -4.24 -19.26 21.31
CA PRO A 75 -3.35 -18.40 22.09
C PRO A 75 -1.96 -18.99 22.28
N LYS A 76 -1.86 -20.33 22.44
CA LYS A 76 -0.59 -21.04 22.64
C LYS A 76 0.34 -20.87 21.44
N GLU A 77 -0.17 -21.13 20.25
CA GLU A 77 0.61 -20.99 19.00
C GLU A 77 1.02 -19.53 18.74
N VAL A 78 0.15 -18.58 19.07
CA VAL A 78 0.50 -17.16 18.97
C VAL A 78 1.63 -16.81 19.94
N ALA A 79 1.57 -17.26 21.19
CA ALA A 79 2.62 -17.05 22.19
C ALA A 79 3.95 -17.71 21.78
N GLU A 80 3.92 -18.94 21.26
CA GLU A 80 5.10 -19.64 20.75
C GLU A 80 5.77 -18.87 19.61
N PHE A 81 5.00 -18.39 18.65
CA PHE A 81 5.53 -17.60 17.54
C PHE A 81 6.14 -16.27 18.00
N LEU A 82 5.46 -15.53 18.88
CA LEU A 82 5.97 -14.27 19.41
C LEU A 82 7.22 -14.47 20.25
N SER A 83 7.30 -15.55 21.03
CA SER A 83 8.50 -15.94 21.79
C SER A 83 9.65 -16.32 20.87
N HIS A 84 9.39 -17.07 19.80
CA HIS A 84 10.38 -17.37 18.76
C HIS A 84 10.94 -16.10 18.12
N LEU A 85 10.09 -15.13 17.81
CA LEU A 85 10.55 -13.84 17.26
C LEU A 85 11.48 -13.11 18.22
N ALA A 86 11.14 -13.10 19.52
CA ALA A 86 11.94 -12.41 20.54
C ALA A 86 13.27 -13.12 20.81
N VAL A 87 13.24 -14.43 21.06
CA VAL A 87 14.39 -15.21 21.54
C VAL A 87 15.27 -15.71 20.39
N ALA A 88 14.67 -16.41 19.43
CA ALA A 88 15.44 -17.04 18.35
C ALA A 88 15.79 -16.05 17.22
N ARG A 89 14.90 -15.08 16.93
CA ARG A 89 15.13 -14.10 15.85
C ARG A 89 15.65 -12.75 16.36
N ASN A 90 15.72 -12.54 17.67
CA ASN A 90 16.19 -11.32 18.32
C ASN A 90 15.59 -10.04 17.71
N VAL A 91 14.30 -10.06 17.37
CA VAL A 91 13.63 -8.89 16.79
C VAL A 91 13.41 -7.82 17.85
N SER A 92 13.31 -6.55 17.41
CA SER A 92 12.98 -5.46 18.33
C SER A 92 11.57 -5.61 18.92
N ALA A 93 11.37 -5.06 20.12
CA ALA A 93 10.05 -5.01 20.76
C ALA A 93 8.97 -4.40 19.85
N SER A 94 9.30 -3.37 19.08
CA SER A 94 8.40 -2.74 18.11
C SER A 94 7.99 -3.73 17.01
N THR A 95 8.93 -4.51 16.51
CA THR A 95 8.69 -5.55 15.48
C THR A 95 7.79 -6.66 16.01
N GLN A 96 8.06 -7.13 17.25
CA GLN A 96 7.22 -8.14 17.90
C GLN A 96 5.79 -7.64 18.11
N ASN A 97 5.63 -6.38 18.56
CA ASN A 97 4.31 -5.76 18.74
C ASN A 97 3.55 -5.61 17.40
N GLN A 98 4.25 -5.31 16.32
CA GLN A 98 3.65 -5.25 14.98
C GLN A 98 3.17 -6.63 14.53
N ALA A 99 3.96 -7.69 14.74
CA ALA A 99 3.55 -9.07 14.46
C ALA A 99 2.30 -9.47 15.28
N LYS A 100 2.30 -9.18 16.59
CA LYS A 100 1.15 -9.38 17.48
C LYS A 100 -0.10 -8.67 16.91
N ALA A 101 0.02 -7.40 16.55
CA ALA A 101 -1.11 -6.62 16.03
C ALA A 101 -1.69 -7.22 14.74
N GLY A 102 -0.85 -7.67 13.79
CA GLY A 102 -1.30 -8.31 12.56
C GLY A 102 -2.01 -9.64 12.79
N ILE A 103 -1.49 -10.47 13.70
CA ILE A 103 -2.12 -11.76 14.05
C ILE A 103 -3.45 -11.52 14.77
N LEU A 104 -3.50 -10.60 15.74
CA LEU A 104 -4.74 -10.26 16.44
C LEU A 104 -5.81 -9.71 15.50
N PHE A 105 -5.39 -8.90 14.52
CA PHE A 105 -6.30 -8.40 13.49
C PHE A 105 -6.94 -9.56 12.72
N LEU A 106 -6.14 -10.56 12.29
CA LEU A 106 -6.64 -11.76 11.61
C LEU A 106 -7.72 -12.45 12.45
N TYR A 107 -7.41 -12.77 13.71
CA TYR A 107 -8.36 -13.50 14.56
C TYR A 107 -9.64 -12.70 14.81
N ARG A 108 -9.53 -11.44 15.17
CA ARG A 108 -10.67 -10.59 15.53
C ARG A 108 -11.56 -10.27 14.33
N HIS A 109 -10.97 -9.86 13.20
CA HIS A 109 -11.74 -9.27 12.10
C HIS A 109 -11.98 -10.20 10.91
N VAL A 110 -11.20 -11.27 10.76
CA VAL A 110 -11.36 -12.21 9.64
C VAL A 110 -11.92 -13.56 10.12
N LEU A 111 -11.41 -14.06 11.23
CA LEU A 111 -11.86 -15.35 11.78
C LEU A 111 -13.04 -15.22 12.75
N GLY A 112 -13.33 -14.03 13.25
CA GLY A 112 -14.39 -13.76 14.22
C GLY A 112 -14.13 -14.39 15.58
N THR A 113 -12.88 -14.73 15.89
CA THR A 113 -12.48 -15.41 17.13
C THR A 113 -11.77 -14.42 18.03
N GLN A 114 -12.25 -14.27 19.26
CA GLN A 114 -11.51 -13.53 20.28
C GLN A 114 -10.49 -14.47 20.94
N LEU A 115 -9.26 -13.97 21.12
CA LEU A 115 -8.19 -14.68 21.82
C LEU A 115 -8.01 -14.04 23.21
N PRO A 116 -8.73 -14.50 24.23
CA PRO A 116 -8.82 -13.81 25.53
C PRO A 116 -7.47 -13.68 26.26
N TRP A 117 -6.49 -14.49 25.92
CA TRP A 117 -5.17 -14.52 26.57
C TRP A 117 -4.10 -13.68 25.89
N VAL A 118 -4.36 -13.18 24.69
CA VAL A 118 -3.32 -12.48 23.92
C VAL A 118 -3.21 -11.01 24.33
N ASP A 119 -4.21 -10.49 25.02
CA ASP A 119 -4.12 -9.15 25.63
C ASP A 119 -3.13 -9.16 26.82
N ASP A 120 -2.98 -10.32 27.53
CA ASP A 120 -2.01 -10.52 28.60
C ASP A 120 -0.62 -10.99 28.13
N VAL A 121 -0.45 -11.36 26.85
CA VAL A 121 0.90 -11.61 26.31
C VAL A 121 1.67 -10.30 26.40
N VAL A 122 2.66 -10.31 27.27
CA VAL A 122 3.50 -9.16 27.63
C VAL A 122 3.85 -8.36 26.39
N ILE A 123 3.26 -7.17 26.29
CA ILE A 123 3.68 -6.19 25.28
C ILE A 123 5.15 -5.90 25.56
N ALA A 124 6.02 -6.26 24.62
CA ALA A 124 7.43 -6.02 24.78
C ALA A 124 7.65 -4.53 25.02
N LYS A 125 8.25 -4.20 26.17
CA LYS A 125 8.56 -2.81 26.50
C LYS A 125 9.52 -2.24 25.49
N VAL A 126 9.09 -1.23 24.78
CA VAL A 126 9.97 -0.48 23.86
C VAL A 126 10.83 0.45 24.72
N PRO A 127 12.17 0.30 24.74
CA PRO A 127 13.02 1.24 25.46
C PRO A 127 12.83 2.63 24.87
N GLN A 128 12.43 3.59 25.69
CA GLN A 128 12.41 4.99 25.28
C GLN A 128 13.85 5.50 25.25
N ARG A 129 14.38 5.69 24.05
CA ARG A 129 15.67 6.37 23.87
C ARG A 129 15.38 7.82 23.48
N LEU A 130 16.01 8.75 24.18
CA LEU A 130 15.98 10.14 23.73
C LEU A 130 16.71 10.23 22.38
N PRO A 131 16.08 10.81 21.37
CA PRO A 131 16.74 11.00 20.09
C PRO A 131 17.92 11.97 20.25
N VAL A 132 19.00 11.71 19.54
CA VAL A 132 20.10 12.69 19.43
C VAL A 132 19.60 13.84 18.57
N VAL A 133 19.63 15.05 19.13
CA VAL A 133 19.20 16.27 18.43
C VAL A 133 20.46 17.03 18.01
N LEU A 134 20.59 17.31 16.75
CA LEU A 134 21.68 18.12 16.21
C LEU A 134 21.49 19.60 16.59
N THR A 135 22.58 20.28 16.90
CA THR A 135 22.57 21.73 17.08
C THR A 135 22.36 22.44 15.75
N ALA A 136 21.89 23.70 15.78
CA ALA A 136 21.70 24.49 14.56
C ALA A 136 23.02 24.67 13.76
N ARG A 137 24.19 24.62 14.42
CA ARG A 137 25.50 24.67 13.76
C ARG A 137 25.78 23.37 12.99
N GLU A 138 25.54 22.22 13.62
CA GLU A 138 25.73 20.92 13.00
C GLU A 138 24.78 20.72 11.81
N VAL A 139 23.52 21.14 11.94
CA VAL A 139 22.57 21.11 10.82
C VAL A 139 23.03 21.98 9.67
N ARG A 140 23.50 23.20 9.93
CA ARG A 140 24.06 24.06 8.87
C ARG A 140 25.27 23.43 8.18
N SER A 141 26.20 22.85 8.93
CA SER A 141 27.34 22.16 8.35
C SER A 141 26.90 20.99 7.48
N LEU A 142 25.95 20.18 7.95
CA LEU A 142 25.40 19.05 7.19
C LEU A 142 24.71 19.50 5.92
N LEU A 143 23.86 20.52 5.96
CA LEU A 143 23.18 21.06 4.79
C LEU A 143 24.16 21.66 3.76
N HIS A 144 25.27 22.21 4.22
CA HIS A 144 26.31 22.78 3.34
C HIS A 144 27.07 21.70 2.54
N GLU A 145 27.19 20.49 3.08
CA GLU A 145 27.81 19.35 2.38
C GLU A 145 26.88 18.72 1.32
N LEU A 146 25.58 19.02 1.37
CA LEU A 146 24.63 18.49 0.43
C LEU A 146 24.53 19.37 -0.82
N ASN A 147 24.27 18.74 -1.95
CA ASN A 147 24.15 19.42 -3.25
C ASN A 147 22.86 19.13 -3.99
N GLY A 148 22.45 20.02 -4.88
CA GLY A 148 21.35 19.81 -5.81
C GLY A 148 19.99 19.57 -5.13
N THR A 149 19.26 18.61 -5.65
CA THR A 149 17.90 18.30 -5.15
C THR A 149 17.91 17.78 -3.71
N THR A 150 18.95 17.05 -3.31
CA THR A 150 19.08 16.51 -1.93
C THR A 150 19.22 17.65 -0.92
N ALA A 151 20.05 18.66 -1.22
CA ALA A 151 20.20 19.85 -0.38
C ALA A 151 18.87 20.61 -0.25
N LEU A 152 18.16 20.80 -1.35
CA LEU A 152 16.88 21.49 -1.37
C LEU A 152 15.82 20.76 -0.53
N VAL A 153 15.69 19.44 -0.70
CA VAL A 153 14.75 18.62 0.07
C VAL A 153 15.10 18.64 1.56
N ALA A 154 16.37 18.42 1.91
CA ALA A 154 16.82 18.43 3.32
C ALA A 154 16.56 19.79 3.99
N SER A 155 16.86 20.90 3.29
CA SER A 155 16.59 22.25 3.77
C SER A 155 15.10 22.51 3.94
N LEU A 156 14.27 22.02 3.01
CA LEU A 156 12.82 22.11 3.10
C LEU A 156 12.28 21.35 4.32
N LEU A 157 12.72 20.10 4.52
CA LEU A 157 12.32 19.29 5.66
C LEU A 157 12.71 19.95 6.99
N TYR A 158 13.93 20.48 7.08
CA TYR A 158 14.41 21.16 8.28
C TYR A 158 13.63 22.46 8.56
N GLY A 159 13.45 23.29 7.53
CA GLY A 159 12.82 24.60 7.69
C GLY A 159 11.31 24.55 7.95
N THR A 160 10.63 23.48 7.55
CA THR A 160 9.17 23.36 7.63
C THR A 160 8.71 22.33 8.67
N GLY A 161 9.61 21.48 9.16
CA GLY A 161 9.25 20.37 10.05
C GLY A 161 8.37 19.30 9.44
N MET A 162 8.28 19.22 8.09
CA MET A 162 7.51 18.19 7.43
C MET A 162 8.24 16.84 7.45
N ARG A 163 7.46 15.75 7.39
CA ARG A 163 8.02 14.40 7.31
C ARG A 163 8.63 14.15 5.94
N LEU A 164 9.60 13.24 5.86
CA LEU A 164 10.27 12.89 4.60
C LEU A 164 9.27 12.64 3.46
N MET A 165 8.28 11.81 3.67
CA MET A 165 7.31 11.49 2.61
C MET A 165 6.34 12.63 2.29
N GLU A 166 6.09 13.55 3.22
CA GLU A 166 5.33 14.76 2.96
C GLU A 166 6.11 15.69 2.02
N GLY A 167 7.41 15.88 2.28
CA GLY A 167 8.28 16.65 1.38
C GLY A 167 8.48 16.03 0.00
N LEU A 168 8.67 14.70 -0.08
CA LEU A 168 8.85 14.01 -1.35
C LEU A 168 7.56 13.96 -2.21
N ARG A 169 6.40 14.11 -1.60
CA ARG A 169 5.09 14.14 -2.29
C ARG A 169 4.56 15.55 -2.50
N LEU A 170 5.32 16.56 -2.12
CA LEU A 170 4.92 17.96 -2.27
C LEU A 170 4.71 18.29 -3.76
N ARG A 171 3.56 18.89 -4.06
CA ARG A 171 3.20 19.29 -5.40
C ARG A 171 3.43 20.78 -5.58
N VAL A 172 3.68 21.20 -6.81
CA VAL A 172 3.85 22.63 -7.17
C VAL A 172 2.68 23.46 -6.64
N LYS A 173 1.45 22.99 -6.81
CA LYS A 173 0.23 23.69 -6.39
C LYS A 173 0.01 23.78 -4.88
N ASP A 174 0.81 23.06 -4.10
CA ASP A 174 0.71 23.07 -2.64
C ASP A 174 1.67 24.11 -2.02
N ILE A 175 2.42 24.85 -2.85
CA ILE A 175 3.33 25.93 -2.45
C ILE A 175 2.73 27.26 -2.89
N ASP A 176 2.43 28.12 -1.93
CA ASP A 176 2.04 29.51 -2.15
C ASP A 176 3.24 30.41 -1.85
N PHE A 177 3.87 30.93 -2.91
CA PHE A 177 5.04 31.80 -2.79
C PHE A 177 4.66 33.21 -2.30
N GLU A 178 3.44 33.66 -2.58
CA GLU A 178 2.97 34.98 -2.22
C GLU A 178 2.65 35.04 -0.72
N ARG A 179 1.92 34.04 -0.23
CA ARG A 179 1.60 33.90 1.20
C ARG A 179 2.71 33.29 2.02
N ARG A 180 3.75 32.74 1.38
CA ARG A 180 4.84 31.99 2.01
C ARG A 180 4.34 30.81 2.82
N GLU A 181 3.42 30.05 2.25
CA GLU A 181 2.77 28.92 2.86
C GLU A 181 2.95 27.64 2.05
N ILE A 182 2.97 26.51 2.74
CA ILE A 182 2.97 25.18 2.14
C ILE A 182 1.81 24.38 2.72
N VAL A 183 0.94 23.88 1.87
CA VAL A 183 -0.16 22.98 2.25
C VAL A 183 0.35 21.54 2.24
N ILE A 184 0.44 20.94 3.41
CA ILE A 184 0.81 19.51 3.56
C ILE A 184 -0.48 18.70 3.58
N ARG A 185 -0.66 17.87 2.54
CA ARG A 185 -1.84 17.02 2.41
C ARG A 185 -1.60 15.63 2.95
N GLU A 186 -2.66 15.01 3.44
CA GLU A 186 -2.66 13.62 3.94
C GLU A 186 -1.53 13.36 4.95
N GLY A 187 -1.31 14.28 5.87
CA GLY A 187 -0.38 14.11 6.97
C GLY A 187 -0.77 12.91 7.88
N LYS A 188 -0.04 12.68 8.96
CA LYS A 188 -0.33 11.60 9.91
C LYS A 188 -1.79 11.68 10.39
N GLY A 189 -2.56 10.61 10.12
CA GLY A 189 -3.99 10.55 10.41
C GLY A 189 -4.87 11.24 9.36
N SER A 190 -4.40 11.34 8.10
CA SER A 190 -5.11 11.96 6.96
C SER A 190 -5.58 13.39 7.22
N LYS A 191 -4.78 14.16 7.99
CA LYS A 191 -5.07 15.57 8.30
C LYS A 191 -4.18 16.47 7.47
N ASP A 192 -4.80 17.41 6.79
CA ASP A 192 -4.11 18.51 6.11
C ASP A 192 -3.65 19.55 7.13
N ARG A 193 -2.51 20.18 6.87
CA ARG A 193 -2.00 21.30 7.65
C ARG A 193 -1.24 22.26 6.76
N VAL A 194 -1.18 23.52 7.20
CA VAL A 194 -0.35 24.55 6.58
C VAL A 194 0.92 24.73 7.41
N THR A 195 2.04 24.95 6.74
CA THR A 195 3.31 25.33 7.35
C THR A 195 3.93 26.50 6.58
N VAL A 196 4.88 27.18 7.23
CA VAL A 196 5.55 28.34 6.64
C VAL A 196 6.57 27.90 5.58
N LEU A 197 6.63 28.58 4.44
CA LEU A 197 7.72 28.47 3.47
C LEU A 197 8.88 29.38 3.91
N PRO A 198 10.05 28.83 4.29
CA PRO A 198 11.22 29.63 4.66
C PRO A 198 11.66 30.53 3.50
N GLU A 199 11.96 31.80 3.79
CA GLU A 199 12.31 32.82 2.79
C GLU A 199 13.54 32.43 1.96
N ASN A 200 14.55 31.85 2.59
CA ASN A 200 15.78 31.39 1.93
C ASN A 200 15.57 30.21 0.96
N LEU A 201 14.39 29.59 0.94
CA LEU A 201 14.05 28.48 0.04
C LEU A 201 13.19 28.93 -1.16
N ILE A 202 12.68 30.16 -1.14
CA ILE A 202 11.83 30.67 -2.24
C ILE A 202 12.57 30.60 -3.57
N GLU A 203 13.71 31.29 -3.67
CA GLU A 203 14.49 31.33 -4.92
C GLU A 203 14.99 29.96 -5.38
N PRO A 204 15.59 29.10 -4.51
CA PRO A 204 15.98 27.75 -4.91
C PRO A 204 14.80 26.89 -5.41
N LEU A 205 13.63 26.99 -4.79
CA LEU A 205 12.44 26.27 -5.24
C LEU A 205 11.95 26.79 -6.60
N GLN A 206 11.87 28.09 -6.80
CA GLN A 206 11.48 28.67 -8.09
C GLN A 206 12.45 28.29 -9.22
N GLN A 207 13.75 28.28 -8.96
CA GLN A 207 14.75 27.80 -9.93
C GLN A 207 14.54 26.32 -10.24
N ARG A 208 14.26 25.50 -9.24
CA ARG A 208 13.98 24.07 -9.45
C ARG A 208 12.71 23.87 -10.27
N LEU A 209 11.66 24.65 -10.01
CA LEU A 209 10.41 24.59 -10.77
C LEU A 209 10.63 24.96 -12.24
N ARG A 210 11.35 26.05 -12.51
CA ARG A 210 11.71 26.45 -13.89
C ARG A 210 12.45 25.35 -14.63
N LYS A 211 13.45 24.72 -13.98
CA LYS A 211 14.19 23.59 -14.57
C LYS A 211 13.29 22.37 -14.82
N THR A 212 12.40 22.06 -13.89
CA THR A 212 11.47 20.93 -14.04
C THR A 212 10.49 21.18 -15.18
N GLN A 213 9.99 22.42 -15.34
CA GLN A 213 9.13 22.81 -16.44
C GLN A 213 9.84 22.70 -17.79
N GLN A 214 11.10 23.11 -17.87
CA GLN A 214 11.90 22.95 -19.10
C GLN A 214 12.08 21.50 -19.51
N VAL A 215 12.40 20.62 -18.54
CA VAL A 215 12.53 19.18 -18.81
C VAL A 215 11.19 18.58 -19.25
N HIS A 216 10.12 18.92 -18.56
CA HIS A 216 8.78 18.43 -18.92
C HIS A 216 8.36 18.88 -20.32
N GLN A 217 8.62 20.14 -20.69
CA GLN A 217 8.34 20.65 -22.04
C GLN A 217 9.16 19.90 -23.10
N ALA A 218 10.45 19.67 -22.85
CA ALA A 218 11.29 18.90 -23.76
C ALA A 218 10.80 17.44 -23.93
N ASP A 219 10.36 16.82 -22.85
CA ASP A 219 9.77 15.46 -22.89
C ASP A 219 8.47 15.44 -23.69
N LEU A 220 7.60 16.45 -23.53
CA LEU A 220 6.36 16.58 -24.32
C LEU A 220 6.65 16.78 -25.82
N ASP A 221 7.62 17.60 -26.15
CA ASP A 221 8.03 17.87 -27.54
C ASP A 221 8.64 16.62 -28.20
N ALA A 222 9.28 15.76 -27.41
CA ALA A 222 9.80 14.46 -27.84
C ALA A 222 8.74 13.34 -27.88
N GLY A 223 7.48 13.64 -27.52
CA GLY A 223 6.39 12.66 -27.47
C GLY A 223 6.34 11.80 -26.20
N TYR A 224 7.13 12.16 -25.20
CA TYR A 224 7.13 11.55 -23.85
C TYR A 224 6.43 12.49 -22.86
N GLY A 225 6.56 12.26 -21.58
CA GLY A 225 6.09 13.18 -20.54
C GLY A 225 4.60 13.10 -20.21
N GLU A 226 3.83 12.25 -20.88
CA GLU A 226 2.43 12.02 -20.51
C GLU A 226 2.35 11.17 -19.24
N VAL A 227 1.78 11.74 -18.18
CA VAL A 227 1.63 11.06 -16.90
C VAL A 227 0.37 10.19 -16.92
N ARG A 228 0.50 8.90 -16.62
CA ARG A 228 -0.65 8.01 -16.47
C ARG A 228 -1.52 8.47 -15.30
N MET A 229 -2.72 8.91 -15.62
CA MET A 229 -3.72 9.28 -14.63
C MET A 229 -4.48 8.04 -14.12
N PRO A 230 -4.90 7.99 -12.85
CA PRO A 230 -5.83 6.96 -12.38
C PRO A 230 -7.11 6.95 -13.21
N ASP A 231 -7.68 5.77 -13.45
CA ASP A 231 -8.76 5.54 -14.41
C ASP A 231 -9.93 6.55 -14.29
N ALA A 232 -10.39 6.84 -13.08
CA ALA A 232 -11.46 7.81 -12.85
C ALA A 232 -11.06 9.25 -13.21
N LEU A 233 -9.81 9.65 -12.96
CA LEU A 233 -9.30 10.98 -13.31
C LEU A 233 -9.01 11.07 -14.80
N HIS A 234 -8.51 10.02 -15.43
CA HIS A 234 -8.31 9.98 -16.88
C HIS A 234 -9.64 10.16 -17.63
N ALA A 235 -10.70 9.46 -17.21
CA ALA A 235 -12.03 9.59 -17.77
C ALA A 235 -12.60 11.02 -17.61
N LYS A 236 -12.38 11.64 -16.45
CA LYS A 236 -12.88 12.99 -16.14
C LYS A 236 -12.06 14.10 -16.82
N TYR A 237 -10.74 13.92 -16.94
CA TYR A 237 -9.81 14.90 -17.46
C TYR A 237 -8.82 14.27 -18.45
N PRO A 238 -9.25 13.93 -19.69
CA PRO A 238 -8.43 13.18 -20.65
C PRO A 238 -7.10 13.85 -21.04
N LYS A 239 -7.03 15.19 -20.93
CA LYS A 239 -5.83 15.97 -21.30
C LYS A 239 -4.93 16.30 -20.11
N ALA A 240 -5.31 15.96 -18.89
CA ALA A 240 -4.55 16.34 -17.69
C ALA A 240 -3.23 15.56 -17.52
N GLY A 241 -3.01 14.50 -18.27
CA GLY A 241 -1.73 13.79 -18.31
C GLY A 241 -0.59 14.58 -18.97
N ARG A 242 -0.93 15.66 -19.68
CA ARG A 242 0.03 16.53 -20.40
C ARG A 242 0.16 17.93 -19.77
N ALA A 243 -0.52 18.18 -18.66
CA ALA A 243 -0.58 19.50 -18.00
C ALA A 243 0.43 19.63 -16.86
#